data_bdfb44e6647e06d655f3affe9c1c9a8e
#
_entry.id   bdfb44e6647e06d655f3affe9c1c9a8e
#
_cell.length_a   1.000
_cell.length_b   1.000
_cell.length_c   1.000
_cell.angle_alpha   90.00
_cell.angle_beta   90.00
_cell.angle_gamma   90.00
#
_symmetry.space_group_name_H-M   'P 1'
#
loop_
_entity.id
_entity.type
_entity.pdbx_description
1 polymer ?
#
loop_
_entity_poly.entity_id
_entity_poly.type
_entity_poly.pdbx_seq_one_letter_code
_entity_poly.pdbx_strand_id
1 'polypeptide(L)'
;MTKIEAIVQPSKFEAVKEGLQEIGVDGMTVTDVRGHGRQKGHTEVYRGREYTVDLVPKVKIEMVLPDNLVEKAVNAIVSSGKTGKIGDGKIFISRIDEAVRIRNDERGEAAL
;
A
#
# COMPACT_ATOMS: atom_id res chain seq x y z
N MET A 1 11.55 9.95 -10.65
CA MET A 1 10.35 9.14 -10.39
C MET A 1 10.58 8.19 -9.23
N THR A 2 9.57 8.03 -8.43
CA THR A 2 9.66 7.24 -7.19
C THR A 2 8.46 6.32 -7.08
N LYS A 3 8.71 5.07 -6.74
CA LYS A 3 7.66 4.09 -6.45
C LYS A 3 7.39 4.09 -4.94
N ILE A 4 6.12 4.17 -4.60
CA ILE A 4 5.65 3.94 -3.24
C ILE A 4 4.85 2.65 -3.24
N GLU A 5 5.20 1.75 -2.34
CA GLU A 5 4.48 0.52 -2.10
C GLU A 5 4.05 0.52 -0.64
N ALA A 6 2.76 0.63 -0.40
CA ALA A 6 2.22 0.68 0.95
C ALA A 6 1.45 -0.60 1.26
N ILE A 7 1.75 -1.19 2.40
CA ILE A 7 1.01 -2.33 2.93
C ILE A 7 0.19 -1.79 4.09
N VAL A 8 -1.13 -1.83 3.96
CA VAL A 8 -2.05 -1.24 4.94
C VAL A 8 -3.10 -2.25 5.39
N GLN A 9 -3.76 -1.94 6.49
CA GLN A 9 -4.88 -2.76 6.95
C GLN A 9 -6.07 -2.60 6.00
N PRO A 10 -6.81 -3.70 5.73
CA PRO A 10 -8.00 -3.61 4.87
C PRO A 10 -9.01 -2.58 5.36
N SER A 11 -9.18 -2.45 6.68
CA SER A 11 -10.11 -1.47 7.28
C SER A 11 -9.71 -0.03 7.05
N LYS A 12 -8.45 0.23 6.68
CA LYS A 12 -7.93 1.57 6.44
C LYS A 12 -7.79 1.92 4.96
N PHE A 13 -7.99 0.95 4.09
CA PHE A 13 -7.76 1.14 2.66
C PHE A 13 -8.56 2.30 2.06
N GLU A 14 -9.86 2.38 2.35
CA GLU A 14 -10.70 3.45 1.77
C GLU A 14 -10.23 4.84 2.22
N ALA A 15 -9.89 5.00 3.49
CA ALA A 15 -9.37 6.26 4.00
C ALA A 15 -8.04 6.64 3.36
N VAL A 16 -7.15 5.65 3.18
CA VAL A 16 -5.85 5.87 2.52
C VAL A 16 -6.06 6.29 1.06
N LYS A 17 -6.93 5.59 0.35
CA LYS A 17 -7.26 5.91 -1.05
C LYS A 17 -7.79 7.32 -1.18
N GLU A 18 -8.74 7.71 -0.32
CA GLU A 18 -9.31 9.07 -0.32
C GLU A 18 -8.24 10.12 -0.02
N GLY A 19 -7.38 9.88 0.95
CA GLY A 19 -6.29 10.79 1.28
C GLY A 19 -5.32 11.00 0.12
N LEU A 20 -5.01 9.93 -0.63
CA LEU A 20 -4.18 10.03 -1.81
C LEU A 20 -4.88 10.80 -2.95
N GLN A 21 -6.15 10.55 -3.16
CA GLN A 21 -6.93 11.26 -4.19
C GLN A 21 -7.01 12.77 -3.89
N GLU A 22 -7.14 13.14 -2.63
CA GLU A 22 -7.17 14.56 -2.21
C GLU A 22 -5.90 15.32 -2.59
N ILE A 23 -4.76 14.67 -2.64
CA ILE A 23 -3.50 15.30 -3.05
C ILE A 23 -3.19 15.13 -4.53
N GLY A 24 -4.13 14.60 -5.31
CA GLY A 24 -4.00 14.46 -6.75
C GLY A 24 -3.40 13.14 -7.23
N VAL A 25 -3.32 12.12 -6.37
CA VAL A 25 -2.86 10.78 -6.77
C VAL A 25 -4.06 9.94 -7.12
N ASP A 26 -4.30 9.73 -8.41
CA ASP A 26 -5.40 8.90 -8.91
C ASP A 26 -4.94 7.54 -9.41
N GLY A 27 -3.77 7.47 -10.01
CA GLY A 27 -3.22 6.22 -10.55
C GLY A 27 -2.61 5.38 -9.44
N MET A 28 -3.21 4.25 -9.13
CA MET A 28 -2.68 3.30 -8.17
C MET A 28 -3.09 1.88 -8.54
N THR A 29 -2.25 0.92 -8.19
CA THR A 29 -2.54 -0.50 -8.36
C THR A 29 -2.77 -1.10 -6.98
N VAL A 30 -3.86 -1.82 -6.83
CA VAL A 30 -4.27 -2.38 -5.54
C VAL A 30 -4.29 -3.90 -5.63
N THR A 31 -3.68 -4.54 -4.65
CA THR A 31 -3.59 -6.00 -4.59
C THR A 31 -3.97 -6.46 -3.18
N ASP A 32 -4.84 -7.43 -3.09
CA ASP A 32 -5.11 -8.10 -1.83
C ASP A 32 -3.96 -9.07 -1.55
N VAL A 33 -3.36 -8.95 -0.37
CA VAL A 33 -2.21 -9.75 0.02
C VAL A 33 -2.41 -10.28 1.43
N ARG A 34 -1.56 -11.22 1.83
CA ARG A 34 -1.52 -11.69 3.21
C ARG A 34 -0.10 -11.53 3.71
N GLY A 35 0.03 -11.01 4.93
CA GLY A 35 1.30 -10.74 5.54
C GLY A 35 1.52 -11.53 6.81
N HIS A 36 2.76 -11.91 7.04
CA HIS A 36 3.23 -12.46 8.30
C HIS A 36 4.23 -11.48 8.90
N GLY A 37 3.98 -11.02 10.10
CA GLY A 37 4.83 -10.01 10.74
C GLY A 37 4.66 -10.04 12.25
N ARG A 38 4.88 -8.90 12.89
CA ARG A 38 4.75 -8.79 14.35
C ARG A 38 3.30 -8.86 14.83
N GLN A 39 2.34 -8.50 13.97
CA GLN A 39 0.94 -8.71 14.27
C GLN A 39 0.67 -10.20 14.26
N LYS A 40 0.29 -10.74 15.42
CA LYS A 40 -0.03 -12.16 15.52
C LYS A 40 -1.37 -12.45 14.89
N GLY A 41 -1.47 -13.57 14.19
CA GLY A 41 -2.73 -14.12 13.76
C GLY A 41 -3.55 -14.59 14.97
N HIS A 42 -4.65 -15.23 14.69
CA HIS A 42 -5.52 -15.78 15.72
C HIS A 42 -5.58 -17.30 15.60
N THR A 43 -5.98 -17.94 16.70
CA THR A 43 -6.18 -19.38 16.74
C THR A 43 -7.62 -19.68 16.34
N GLU A 44 -7.80 -20.60 15.41
CA GLU A 44 -9.11 -21.09 15.00
C GLU A 44 -9.26 -22.57 15.32
N VAL A 45 -10.49 -23.02 15.52
CA VAL A 45 -10.82 -24.42 15.75
C VAL A 45 -11.59 -24.94 14.54
N TYR A 46 -11.08 -26.02 13.96
CA TYR A 46 -11.73 -26.67 12.84
C TYR A 46 -11.74 -28.18 13.07
N ARG A 47 -12.91 -28.78 13.09
CA ARG A 47 -13.11 -30.23 13.37
C ARG A 47 -12.41 -30.68 14.67
N GLY A 48 -12.47 -29.84 15.71
CA GLY A 48 -11.86 -30.14 17.01
C GLY A 48 -10.35 -29.96 17.09
N ARG A 49 -9.74 -29.43 16.03
CA ARG A 49 -8.30 -29.10 16.02
C ARG A 49 -8.10 -27.59 16.04
N GLU A 50 -7.19 -27.15 16.89
CA GLU A 50 -6.75 -25.76 16.90
C GLU A 50 -5.61 -25.57 15.89
N TYR A 51 -5.64 -24.46 15.18
CA TYR A 51 -4.52 -24.04 14.34
C TYR A 51 -4.40 -22.52 14.37
N THR A 52 -3.15 -22.06 14.22
CA THR A 52 -2.84 -20.63 14.23
C THR A 52 -2.92 -20.06 12.81
N VAL A 53 -3.62 -18.94 12.68
CA VAL A 53 -3.64 -18.19 11.42
C VAL A 53 -2.44 -17.26 11.42
N ASP A 54 -1.40 -17.61 10.65
CA ASP A 54 -0.14 -16.86 10.61
C ASP A 54 -0.15 -15.71 9.58
N LEU A 55 -0.95 -15.88 8.53
CA LEU A 55 -1.02 -14.91 7.44
C LEU A 55 -2.27 -14.05 7.59
N VAL A 56 -2.06 -12.77 7.81
CA VAL A 56 -3.11 -11.80 8.07
C VAL A 56 -3.42 -11.03 6.78
N PRO A 57 -4.71 -10.86 6.42
CA PRO A 57 -5.06 -10.08 5.24
C PRO A 57 -4.54 -8.65 5.34
N LYS A 58 -3.97 -8.17 4.25
CA LYS A 58 -3.52 -6.79 4.06
C LYS A 58 -3.86 -6.33 2.65
N VAL A 59 -3.74 -5.04 2.42
CA VAL A 59 -3.89 -4.46 1.08
C VAL A 59 -2.57 -3.81 0.69
N LYS A 60 -2.09 -4.13 -0.50
CA LYS A 60 -0.91 -3.49 -1.07
C LYS A 60 -1.35 -2.46 -2.10
N ILE A 61 -0.86 -1.24 -1.93
CA ILE A 61 -1.12 -0.13 -2.85
C ILE A 61 0.21 0.27 -3.46
N GLU A 62 0.29 0.27 -4.78
CA GLU A 62 1.49 0.70 -5.51
C GLU A 62 1.18 1.91 -6.37
N MET A 63 2.10 2.87 -6.37
CA MET A 63 2.01 4.05 -7.21
C MET A 63 3.42 4.51 -7.57
N VAL A 64 3.55 5.12 -8.73
CA VAL A 64 4.80 5.77 -9.16
C VAL A 64 4.50 7.25 -9.34
N LEU A 65 5.28 8.09 -8.70
CA LEU A 65 5.01 9.51 -8.60
C LEU A 65 6.24 10.34 -9.00
N PRO A 66 6.02 11.57 -9.47
CA PRO A 66 7.09 12.56 -9.49
C PRO A 66 7.65 12.76 -8.07
N ASP A 67 8.95 13.01 -7.97
CA ASP A 67 9.61 13.10 -6.65
C ASP A 67 8.99 14.16 -5.75
N ASN A 68 8.46 15.24 -6.31
CA ASN A 68 7.86 16.32 -5.53
C ASN A 68 6.53 15.95 -4.85
N LEU A 69 5.91 14.83 -5.21
CA LEU A 69 4.67 14.36 -4.57
C LEU A 69 4.91 13.31 -3.48
N VAL A 70 6.14 12.80 -3.36
CA VAL A 70 6.43 11.66 -2.48
C VAL A 70 6.09 11.97 -1.02
N GLU A 71 6.57 13.08 -0.48
CA GLU A 71 6.33 13.43 0.92
C GLU A 71 4.83 13.63 1.23
N LYS A 72 4.11 14.27 0.32
CA LYS A 72 2.66 14.44 0.48
C LYS A 72 1.94 13.10 0.48
N ALA A 73 2.35 12.19 -0.40
CA ALA A 73 1.75 10.85 -0.47
C ALA A 73 2.05 10.04 0.79
N VAL A 74 3.30 10.06 1.27
CA VAL A 74 3.67 9.38 2.51
C VAL A 74 2.86 9.92 3.69
N ASN A 75 2.76 11.23 3.82
CA ASN A 75 2.00 11.86 4.90
C ASN A 75 0.51 11.48 4.83
N ALA A 76 -0.08 11.45 3.63
CA ALA A 76 -1.46 11.06 3.44
C ALA A 76 -1.70 9.60 3.87
N ILE A 77 -0.81 8.70 3.49
CA ILE A 77 -0.91 7.28 3.85
C ILE A 77 -0.78 7.10 5.37
N VAL A 78 0.23 7.73 5.97
CA VAL A 78 0.47 7.62 7.41
C VAL A 78 -0.71 8.17 8.21
N SER A 79 -1.19 9.37 7.89
CA SER A 79 -2.28 9.99 8.65
C SER A 79 -3.59 9.23 8.51
N SER A 80 -3.84 8.62 7.35
CA SER A 80 -5.09 7.87 7.10
C SER A 80 -5.03 6.42 7.58
N GLY A 81 -3.84 5.81 7.58
CA GLY A 81 -3.66 4.39 7.87
C GLY A 81 -3.22 4.06 9.28
N LYS A 82 -2.78 5.06 10.03
CA LYS A 82 -2.17 4.88 11.35
C LYS A 82 -3.20 4.67 12.44
N THR A 83 -3.00 3.64 13.27
CA THR A 83 -3.70 3.47 14.56
C THR A 83 -2.75 3.63 15.74
N GLY A 84 -1.44 3.51 15.51
CA GLY A 84 -0.41 3.49 16.54
C GLY A 84 -0.15 2.12 17.12
N LYS A 85 -0.81 1.09 16.59
CA LYS A 85 -0.66 -0.29 17.06
C LYS A 85 0.13 -1.12 16.08
N ILE A 86 0.69 -2.23 16.56
CA ILE A 86 1.33 -3.22 15.73
C ILE A 86 0.32 -3.72 14.69
N GLY A 87 0.76 -3.81 13.43
CA GLY A 87 -0.11 -4.25 12.34
C GLY A 87 -0.57 -3.15 11.42
N ASP A 88 -0.21 -1.90 11.67
CA ASP A 88 -0.57 -0.77 10.80
C ASP A 88 0.01 -0.88 9.39
N GLY A 89 1.10 -1.60 9.24
CA GLY A 89 1.74 -1.80 7.95
C GLY A 89 3.00 -0.98 7.76
N LYS A 90 3.46 -0.90 6.52
CA LYS A 90 4.72 -0.22 6.16
C LYS A 90 4.61 0.42 4.79
N ILE A 91 5.47 1.39 4.56
CA ILE A 91 5.63 2.03 3.26
C ILE A 91 7.07 1.76 2.81
N PHE A 92 7.22 1.26 1.58
CA PHE A 92 8.51 1.08 0.94
C PHE A 92 8.64 2.09 -0.18
N ILE A 93 9.79 2.75 -0.25
CA ILE A 93 10.05 3.80 -1.23
C ILE A 93 11.28 3.39 -2.02
N SER A 94 11.17 3.38 -3.35
CA SER A 94 12.27 3.02 -4.23
C SER A 94 12.28 3.92 -5.46
N ARG A 95 13.45 4.10 -6.06
CA ARG A 95 13.59 4.88 -7.28
C ARG A 95 13.19 4.03 -8.47
N ILE A 96 12.54 4.67 -9.43
CA ILE A 96 12.16 4.07 -10.71
C ILE A 96 13.04 4.64 -11.80
N ASP A 97 13.71 3.76 -12.54
CA ASP A 97 14.62 4.18 -13.62
C ASP A 97 13.86 4.69 -14.83
N GLU A 98 12.77 4.03 -15.18
CA GLU A 98 12.00 4.39 -16.36
C GLU A 98 10.55 3.93 -16.23
N ALA A 99 9.64 4.70 -16.83
CA ALA A 99 8.24 4.34 -17.00
C ALA A 99 7.87 4.48 -18.47
N VAL A 100 7.09 3.55 -18.98
CA VAL A 100 6.61 3.56 -20.36
C VAL A 100 5.10 3.34 -20.35
N ARG A 101 4.35 4.24 -20.96
CA ARG A 101 2.91 4.07 -21.12
C ARG A 101 2.62 3.18 -22.31
N ILE A 102 1.95 2.08 -22.06
CA ILE A 102 1.69 1.07 -23.12
C ILE A 102 0.90 1.66 -24.28
N ARG A 103 -0.06 2.53 -23.99
CA ARG A 103 -0.97 3.07 -25.00
C ARG A 103 -0.27 3.83 -26.12
N ASN A 104 0.79 4.58 -25.80
CA ASN A 104 1.36 5.57 -26.73
C ASN A 104 2.89 5.66 -26.68
N ASP A 105 3.57 4.72 -26.02
CA ASP A 105 5.03 4.69 -25.89
C ASP A 105 5.64 5.92 -25.16
N GLU A 106 4.84 6.78 -24.54
CA GLU A 106 5.40 7.89 -23.75
C GLU A 106 6.27 7.36 -22.61
N ARG A 107 7.36 8.09 -22.34
CA ARG A 107 8.38 7.69 -21.37
C ARG A 107 8.59 8.74 -20.30
N GLY A 108 9.16 8.30 -19.16
CA GLY A 108 9.49 9.17 -18.06
C GLY A 108 8.24 9.69 -17.36
N GLU A 109 8.31 10.88 -16.78
CA GLU A 109 7.18 11.47 -16.03
C GLU A 109 5.94 11.65 -16.90
N ALA A 110 6.09 11.86 -18.20
CA ALA A 110 4.95 11.96 -19.11
C ALA A 110 4.14 10.65 -19.18
N ALA A 111 4.72 9.52 -18.78
CA ALA A 111 4.07 8.23 -18.77
C ALA A 111 3.26 7.95 -17.48
N LEU A 112 3.41 8.79 -16.50
CA LEU A 112 2.74 8.61 -15.20
C LEU A 112 1.28 9.03 -15.22
#